data_81eb75b140691feb7b67817fbd6927af
#
_entry.id   81eb75b140691feb7b67817fbd6927af
#
_cell.length_a   1.000
_cell.length_b   1.000
_cell.length_c   1.000
_cell.angle_alpha   90.00
_cell.angle_beta   90.00
_cell.angle_gamma   90.00
#
_symmetry.space_group_name_H-M   'P 1'
#
loop_
_entity.id
_entity.type
_entity.pdbx_description
1 polymer ?
#
loop_
_entity_poly.entity_id
_entity_poly.type
_entity_poly.pdbx_seq_one_letter_code
_entity_poly.pdbx_strand_id
1 'polypeptide(L)'
;MALSVASFSMASVSATQAATDMNEVTAASQSKISLEQALALANKAVKGDIISADFDQEDRNENSHYDIKIVTNNNEQEVSVNANTGKVTKGDTERLDKEDLAEYKAMKQAKVSLSQAIKKANQTLKGKVLEVEFDMDFGKPVYKVEIGKGNQIHKVVVDSMTGKITRSQVSDVDRDD
;
A
#
# COMPACT_ATOMS: atom_id res chain seq x y z
N MET A 1 13.92 45.43 -31.82
CA MET A 1 12.74 44.73 -31.32
C MET A 1 13.01 43.24 -31.47
N ALA A 2 13.36 42.57 -30.39
CA ALA A 2 13.59 41.14 -30.39
C ALA A 2 12.59 40.52 -29.40
N LEU A 3 11.62 39.80 -29.92
CA LEU A 3 10.67 39.02 -29.10
C LEU A 3 11.38 37.73 -28.68
N SER A 4 11.60 37.59 -27.37
CA SER A 4 12.05 36.37 -26.75
C SER A 4 10.83 35.45 -26.53
N VAL A 5 10.78 34.31 -27.24
CA VAL A 5 9.79 33.27 -27.01
C VAL A 5 10.33 32.37 -25.89
N ALA A 6 9.75 32.49 -24.70
CA ALA A 6 9.98 31.55 -23.62
C ALA A 6 9.26 30.25 -23.92
N SER A 7 10.03 29.24 -24.27
CA SER A 7 9.50 27.86 -24.41
C SER A 7 9.28 27.26 -23.02
N PHE A 8 8.04 27.09 -22.64
CA PHE A 8 7.63 26.39 -21.42
C PHE A 8 7.76 24.89 -21.67
N SER A 9 8.80 24.29 -21.11
CA SER A 9 8.92 22.82 -21.06
C SER A 9 8.20 22.30 -19.81
N MET A 10 6.92 22.04 -19.93
CA MET A 10 6.15 21.32 -18.93
C MET A 10 5.63 20.02 -19.54
N ALA A 11 6.41 18.96 -19.55
CA ALA A 11 5.89 17.68 -20.02
C ALA A 11 6.67 16.42 -19.55
N SER A 12 7.59 16.50 -18.59
CA SER A 12 8.42 15.31 -18.29
C SER A 12 8.09 14.57 -16.99
N VAL A 13 7.36 15.17 -16.05
CA VAL A 13 7.11 14.54 -14.75
C VAL A 13 5.93 13.55 -14.81
N SER A 14 4.85 13.89 -15.49
CA SER A 14 3.68 13.02 -15.59
C SER A 14 3.91 11.71 -16.37
N ALA A 15 4.84 11.71 -17.32
CA ALA A 15 5.14 10.51 -18.12
C ALA A 15 5.93 9.45 -17.32
N THR A 16 6.80 9.88 -16.43
CA THR A 16 7.64 8.96 -15.64
C THR A 16 6.81 8.24 -14.58
N GLN A 17 5.94 8.95 -13.89
CA GLN A 17 5.06 8.36 -12.86
C GLN A 17 4.05 7.37 -13.48
N ALA A 18 3.38 7.77 -14.55
CA ALA A 18 2.45 6.87 -15.25
C ALA A 18 3.15 5.60 -15.77
N ALA A 19 4.42 5.67 -16.15
CA ALA A 19 5.21 4.50 -16.55
C ALA A 19 5.56 3.61 -15.35
N THR A 20 5.84 4.19 -14.18
CA THR A 20 6.11 3.45 -12.93
C THR A 20 4.84 2.72 -12.46
N ASP A 21 3.72 3.42 -12.35
CA ASP A 21 2.41 2.85 -11.96
C ASP A 21 2.00 1.71 -12.90
N MET A 22 2.18 1.90 -14.20
CA MET A 22 1.85 0.87 -15.18
C MET A 22 2.74 -0.37 -15.04
N ASN A 23 4.01 -0.21 -14.73
CA ASN A 23 4.92 -1.32 -14.48
C ASN A 23 4.52 -2.10 -13.25
N GLU A 24 4.23 -1.42 -12.15
CA GLU A 24 3.82 -2.00 -10.87
C GLU A 24 2.50 -2.75 -10.99
N VAL A 25 1.45 -2.13 -11.55
CA VAL A 25 0.15 -2.78 -11.80
C VAL A 25 0.31 -4.02 -12.69
N THR A 26 1.17 -3.94 -13.71
CA THR A 26 1.45 -5.06 -14.60
C THR A 26 2.15 -6.20 -13.87
N ALA A 27 3.19 -5.89 -13.08
CA ALA A 27 3.93 -6.87 -12.30
C ALA A 27 3.04 -7.56 -11.27
N ALA A 28 2.25 -6.78 -10.52
CA ALA A 28 1.30 -7.31 -9.56
C ALA A 28 0.24 -8.21 -10.23
N SER A 29 -0.22 -7.85 -11.43
CA SER A 29 -1.19 -8.65 -12.18
C SER A 29 -0.62 -9.99 -12.67
N GLN A 30 0.69 -10.05 -12.90
CA GLN A 30 1.40 -11.28 -13.29
C GLN A 30 1.83 -12.13 -12.09
N SER A 31 1.77 -11.59 -10.88
CA SER A 31 2.14 -12.27 -9.65
C SER A 31 1.21 -13.47 -9.38
N LYS A 32 1.81 -14.59 -8.94
CA LYS A 32 1.09 -15.82 -8.60
C LYS A 32 0.46 -15.78 -7.21
N ILE A 33 1.00 -14.94 -6.34
CA ILE A 33 0.53 -14.74 -4.96
C ILE A 33 -0.22 -13.41 -4.92
N SER A 34 -1.44 -13.41 -4.38
CA SER A 34 -2.18 -12.17 -4.11
C SER A 34 -1.74 -11.54 -2.79
N LEU A 35 -2.06 -10.25 -2.58
CA LEU A 35 -1.80 -9.58 -1.31
C LEU A 35 -2.41 -10.36 -0.14
N GLU A 36 -3.66 -10.84 -0.24
CA GLU A 36 -4.32 -11.59 0.82
C GLU A 36 -3.62 -12.92 1.12
N GLN A 37 -3.07 -13.58 0.10
CA GLN A 37 -2.26 -14.78 0.29
C GLN A 37 -0.93 -14.45 0.97
N ALA A 38 -0.28 -13.35 0.59
CA ALA A 38 0.94 -12.87 1.21
C ALA A 38 0.73 -12.55 2.70
N LEU A 39 -0.36 -11.83 3.04
CA LEU A 39 -0.74 -11.55 4.44
C LEU A 39 -0.90 -12.84 5.26
N ALA A 40 -1.53 -13.87 4.67
CA ALA A 40 -1.71 -15.15 5.34
C ALA A 40 -0.37 -15.89 5.57
N LEU A 41 0.54 -15.84 4.59
CA LEU A 41 1.87 -16.44 4.70
C LEU A 41 2.72 -15.71 5.74
N ALA A 42 2.74 -14.38 5.72
CA ALA A 42 3.46 -13.56 6.68
C ALA A 42 2.95 -13.80 8.12
N ASN A 43 1.63 -13.81 8.34
CA ASN A 43 1.04 -14.05 9.66
C ASN A 43 1.23 -15.50 10.15
N LYS A 44 1.49 -16.45 9.26
CA LYS A 44 1.88 -17.82 9.64
C LYS A 44 3.33 -17.85 10.14
N ALA A 45 4.22 -17.05 9.55
CA ALA A 45 5.64 -16.98 9.90
C ALA A 45 5.92 -16.12 11.13
N VAL A 46 5.18 -15.01 11.30
CA VAL A 46 5.26 -14.09 12.43
C VAL A 46 3.85 -13.84 12.96
N LYS A 47 3.60 -14.20 14.22
CA LYS A 47 2.32 -13.94 14.88
C LYS A 47 2.27 -12.53 15.41
N GLY A 48 1.26 -11.78 14.99
CA GLY A 48 1.06 -10.39 15.41
C GLY A 48 -0.06 -9.72 14.65
N ASP A 49 -0.18 -8.43 14.82
CA ASP A 49 -1.14 -7.60 14.11
C ASP A 49 -0.46 -6.98 12.88
N ILE A 50 -0.98 -7.26 11.70
CA ILE A 50 -0.51 -6.64 10.46
C ILE A 50 -1.00 -5.20 10.42
N ILE A 51 -0.09 -4.24 10.24
CA ILE A 51 -0.39 -2.81 10.19
C ILE A 51 -0.33 -2.25 8.77
N SER A 52 0.56 -2.81 7.94
CA SER A 52 0.65 -2.46 6.52
C SER A 52 1.11 -3.64 5.67
N ALA A 53 0.85 -3.56 4.39
CA ALA A 53 1.42 -4.42 3.37
C ALA A 53 1.47 -3.67 2.05
N ASP A 54 2.59 -3.76 1.37
CA ASP A 54 2.88 -3.09 0.13
C ASP A 54 3.48 -4.05 -0.90
N PHE A 55 3.12 -3.89 -2.17
CA PHE A 55 3.70 -4.63 -3.28
C PHE A 55 4.86 -3.84 -3.86
N ASP A 56 6.04 -4.41 -3.84
CA ASP A 56 7.22 -3.81 -4.43
C ASP A 56 7.73 -4.63 -5.62
N GLN A 57 8.20 -3.91 -6.62
CA GLN A 57 8.80 -4.45 -7.82
C GLN A 57 10.28 -4.06 -7.90
N GLU A 58 11.16 -4.93 -7.43
CA GLU A 58 12.58 -4.82 -7.74
C GLU A 58 12.87 -5.34 -9.15
N ASP A 59 13.56 -4.53 -9.93
CA ASP A 59 14.10 -4.84 -11.27
C ASP A 59 13.47 -6.00 -12.06
N ARG A 60 12.54 -5.66 -12.99
CA ARG A 60 12.02 -6.51 -14.06
C ARG A 60 11.41 -7.86 -13.65
N ASN A 61 10.30 -7.81 -12.89
CA ASN A 61 9.36 -8.94 -12.67
C ASN A 61 9.90 -10.20 -11.93
N GLU A 62 11.19 -10.41 -11.78
CA GLU A 62 11.71 -11.64 -11.16
C GLU A 62 11.74 -11.57 -9.64
N ASN A 63 11.86 -10.36 -9.06
CA ASN A 63 12.01 -10.15 -7.63
C ASN A 63 10.84 -9.40 -6.98
N SER A 64 9.69 -9.34 -7.62
CA SER A 64 8.52 -8.70 -7.00
C SER A 64 8.15 -9.40 -5.69
N HIS A 65 7.84 -8.62 -4.67
CA HIS A 65 7.51 -9.13 -3.34
C HIS A 65 6.47 -8.23 -2.67
N TYR A 66 5.93 -8.71 -1.56
CA TYR A 66 5.11 -7.93 -0.65
C TYR A 66 5.90 -7.70 0.62
N ASP A 67 6.07 -6.43 1.01
CA ASP A 67 6.62 -6.06 2.29
C ASP A 67 5.49 -5.82 3.28
N ILE A 68 5.54 -6.54 4.39
CA ILE A 68 4.46 -6.64 5.35
C ILE A 68 5.01 -6.31 6.73
N LYS A 69 4.41 -5.32 7.38
CA LYS A 69 4.77 -4.92 8.73
C LYS A 69 3.83 -5.52 9.74
N ILE A 70 4.39 -6.22 10.72
CA ILE A 70 3.67 -6.95 11.76
C ILE A 70 4.11 -6.47 13.14
N VAL A 71 3.17 -6.01 13.94
CA VAL A 71 3.47 -5.58 15.31
C VAL A 71 3.27 -6.72 16.30
N THR A 72 4.30 -6.96 17.08
CA THR A 72 4.32 -7.93 18.18
C THR A 72 5.04 -7.31 19.39
N ASN A 73 4.38 -7.25 20.55
CA ASN A 73 4.97 -6.73 21.80
C ASN A 73 5.62 -5.33 21.64
N ASN A 74 4.95 -4.41 20.94
CA ASN A 74 5.40 -3.06 20.62
C ASN A 74 6.70 -3.00 19.79
N ASN A 75 7.00 -4.06 19.07
CA ASN A 75 8.02 -4.05 18.04
C ASN A 75 7.35 -4.32 16.69
N GLU A 76 7.79 -3.60 15.67
CA GLU A 76 7.47 -3.85 14.28
C GLU A 76 8.48 -4.84 13.70
N GLN A 77 7.98 -5.88 13.06
CA GLN A 77 8.76 -6.86 12.33
C GLN A 77 8.41 -6.76 10.85
N GLU A 78 9.39 -6.49 10.04
CA GLU A 78 9.24 -6.56 8.59
C GLU A 78 9.28 -8.02 8.11
N VAL A 79 8.39 -8.35 7.19
CA VAL A 79 8.29 -9.68 6.56
C VAL A 79 8.08 -9.48 5.07
N SER A 80 9.05 -9.94 4.27
CA SER A 80 8.93 -9.94 2.82
C SER A 80 8.41 -11.29 2.31
N VAL A 81 7.44 -11.25 1.39
CA VAL A 81 6.87 -12.43 0.75
C VAL A 81 7.04 -12.34 -0.77
N ASN A 82 7.83 -13.20 -1.34
CA ASN A 82 8.04 -13.22 -2.79
C ASN A 82 6.72 -13.48 -3.53
N ALA A 83 6.34 -12.57 -4.42
CA ALA A 83 5.05 -12.54 -5.09
C ALA A 83 4.84 -13.68 -6.12
N ASN A 84 5.90 -14.40 -6.50
CA ASN A 84 5.83 -15.51 -7.45
C ASN A 84 5.93 -16.89 -6.79
N THR A 85 6.71 -17.00 -5.70
CA THR A 85 7.02 -18.29 -5.04
C THR A 85 6.33 -18.46 -3.69
N GLY A 86 5.89 -17.36 -3.05
CA GLY A 86 5.39 -17.36 -1.69
C GLY A 86 6.48 -17.57 -0.63
N LYS A 87 7.76 -17.48 -1.01
CA LYS A 87 8.87 -17.58 -0.05
C LYS A 87 8.80 -16.40 0.92
N VAL A 88 8.85 -16.72 2.21
CA VAL A 88 8.82 -15.72 3.29
C VAL A 88 10.23 -15.49 3.80
N THR A 89 10.61 -14.23 3.94
CA THR A 89 11.87 -13.77 4.55
C THR A 89 11.53 -12.77 5.65
N LYS A 90 12.20 -12.87 6.80
CA LYS A 90 12.06 -11.90 7.88
C LYS A 90 13.15 -10.86 7.74
N GLY A 91 12.76 -9.61 7.74
CA GLY A 91 13.63 -8.44 7.75
C GLY A 91 13.95 -7.98 9.17
N ASP A 92 14.14 -6.69 9.30
CA ASP A 92 14.53 -6.06 10.56
C ASP A 92 13.37 -6.02 11.57
N THR A 93 13.73 -5.89 12.84
CA THR A 93 12.77 -5.69 13.92
C THR A 93 13.11 -4.38 14.61
N GLU A 94 12.14 -3.48 14.65
CA GLU A 94 12.29 -2.17 15.26
C GLU A 94 11.27 -1.96 16.37
N ARG A 95 11.64 -1.17 17.36
CA ARG A 95 10.70 -0.80 18.41
C ARG A 95 9.85 0.37 17.94
N LEU A 96 8.54 0.25 18.10
CA LEU A 96 7.62 1.35 17.82
C LEU A 96 8.01 2.59 18.62
N ASP A 97 8.07 3.72 17.97
CA ASP A 97 8.23 5.00 18.62
C ASP A 97 6.91 5.46 19.29
N LYS A 98 6.84 6.71 19.76
CA LYS A 98 5.64 7.19 20.45
C LYS A 98 4.47 7.42 19.50
N GLU A 99 4.74 7.84 18.28
CA GLU A 99 3.74 8.13 17.25
C GLU A 99 3.19 6.82 16.71
N ASP A 100 4.03 5.90 16.27
CA ASP A 100 3.67 4.56 15.82
C ASP A 100 2.87 3.79 16.87
N LEU A 101 3.27 3.91 18.15
CA LEU A 101 2.55 3.27 19.26
C LEU A 101 1.16 3.87 19.46
N ALA A 102 0.98 5.17 19.24
CA ALA A 102 -0.33 5.82 19.33
C ALA A 102 -1.23 5.38 18.18
N GLU A 103 -0.69 5.30 16.99
CA GLU A 103 -1.38 4.81 15.79
C GLU A 103 -1.78 3.33 15.92
N TYR A 104 -0.85 2.48 16.33
CA TYR A 104 -1.14 1.08 16.62
C TYR A 104 -2.24 0.89 17.67
N LYS A 105 -2.25 1.71 18.73
CA LYS A 105 -3.34 1.71 19.72
C LYS A 105 -4.68 2.11 19.11
N ALA A 106 -4.70 3.07 18.19
CA ALA A 106 -5.91 3.45 17.46
C ALA A 106 -6.38 2.30 16.56
N MET A 107 -5.47 1.62 15.87
CA MET A 107 -5.78 0.44 15.07
C MET A 107 -6.42 -0.68 15.91
N LYS A 108 -5.92 -0.90 17.13
CA LYS A 108 -6.50 -1.92 18.05
C LYS A 108 -7.93 -1.59 18.49
N GLN A 109 -8.39 -0.35 18.35
CA GLN A 109 -9.76 0.08 18.63
C GLN A 109 -10.66 0.04 17.37
N ALA A 110 -10.08 -0.18 16.19
CA ALA A 110 -10.82 -0.26 14.94
C ALA A 110 -11.88 -1.39 14.99
N LYS A 111 -13.06 -1.13 14.44
CA LYS A 111 -14.15 -2.10 14.31
C LYS A 111 -14.08 -2.88 13.00
N VAL A 112 -13.33 -2.36 12.04
CA VAL A 112 -13.07 -2.98 10.74
C VAL A 112 -11.64 -3.47 10.76
N SER A 113 -11.42 -4.73 10.44
CA SER A 113 -10.07 -5.27 10.29
C SER A 113 -9.46 -4.88 8.95
N LEU A 114 -8.12 -4.93 8.84
CA LEU A 114 -7.37 -4.68 7.62
C LEU A 114 -7.92 -5.55 6.45
N SER A 115 -8.14 -6.85 6.66
CA SER A 115 -8.72 -7.71 5.62
C SER A 115 -10.15 -7.33 5.22
N GLN A 116 -10.95 -6.80 6.15
CA GLN A 116 -12.29 -6.30 5.82
C GLN A 116 -12.20 -4.99 5.03
N ALA A 117 -11.24 -4.12 5.33
CA ALA A 117 -10.99 -2.89 4.57
C ALA A 117 -10.57 -3.20 3.13
N ILE A 118 -9.62 -4.11 2.92
CA ILE A 118 -9.24 -4.60 1.59
C ILE A 118 -10.47 -5.08 0.81
N LYS A 119 -11.29 -5.93 1.42
CA LYS A 119 -12.48 -6.47 0.77
C LYS A 119 -13.48 -5.37 0.38
N LYS A 120 -13.70 -4.38 1.25
CA LYS A 120 -14.60 -3.26 0.97
C LYS A 120 -14.06 -2.36 -0.15
N ALA A 121 -12.78 -2.04 -0.13
CA ALA A 121 -12.14 -1.26 -1.18
C ALA A 121 -12.23 -1.97 -2.54
N ASN A 122 -11.91 -3.27 -2.58
CA ASN A 122 -11.96 -4.06 -3.82
C ASN A 122 -13.39 -4.32 -4.33
N GLN A 123 -14.40 -4.28 -3.46
CA GLN A 123 -15.82 -4.31 -3.90
C GLN A 123 -16.23 -3.00 -4.58
N THR A 124 -15.67 -1.87 -4.14
CA THR A 124 -15.95 -0.54 -4.69
C THR A 124 -15.21 -0.32 -6.02
N LEU A 125 -13.96 -0.73 -6.07
CA LEU A 125 -13.12 -0.64 -7.25
C LEU A 125 -12.45 -1.99 -7.50
N LYS A 126 -12.97 -2.77 -8.43
CA LYS A 126 -12.38 -4.06 -8.79
C LYS A 126 -11.05 -3.87 -9.50
N GLY A 127 -9.99 -4.40 -8.90
CA GLY A 127 -8.63 -4.32 -9.41
C GLY A 127 -7.68 -5.21 -8.62
N LYS A 128 -6.39 -5.04 -8.85
CA LYS A 128 -5.33 -5.70 -8.10
C LYS A 128 -4.99 -4.83 -6.88
N VAL A 129 -5.14 -5.36 -5.69
CA VAL A 129 -4.73 -4.66 -4.47
C VAL A 129 -3.20 -4.69 -4.39
N LEU A 130 -2.61 -3.51 -4.31
CA LEU A 130 -1.17 -3.29 -4.25
C LEU A 130 -0.73 -3.01 -2.83
N GLU A 131 -1.43 -2.11 -2.16
CA GLU A 131 -1.08 -1.63 -0.83
C GLU A 131 -2.28 -1.60 0.10
N VAL A 132 -2.04 -1.79 1.36
CA VAL A 132 -2.95 -1.47 2.46
C VAL A 132 -2.16 -1.01 3.66
N GLU A 133 -2.55 0.11 4.25
CA GLU A 133 -1.99 0.61 5.50
C GLU A 133 -3.10 1.10 6.43
N PHE A 134 -2.85 1.02 7.74
CA PHE A 134 -3.63 1.76 8.73
C PHE A 134 -2.97 3.12 8.94
N ASP A 135 -3.76 4.18 9.01
CA ASP A 135 -3.26 5.54 9.13
C ASP A 135 -4.25 6.44 9.89
N MET A 136 -3.74 7.57 10.38
CA MET A 136 -4.50 8.63 11.03
C MET A 136 -4.71 9.83 10.10
N ASP A 137 -5.69 9.76 9.20
CA ASP A 137 -6.01 10.83 8.24
C ASP A 137 -6.78 11.98 8.93
N PHE A 138 -6.14 13.14 9.11
CA PHE A 138 -6.68 14.29 9.85
C PHE A 138 -7.24 13.91 11.24
N GLY A 139 -6.54 13.05 11.97
CA GLY A 139 -6.92 12.57 13.30
C GLY A 139 -8.06 11.53 13.31
N LYS A 140 -8.43 10.99 12.15
CA LYS A 140 -9.41 9.91 12.01
C LYS A 140 -8.72 8.61 11.63
N PRO A 141 -8.99 7.51 12.35
CA PRO A 141 -8.40 6.22 12.03
C PRO A 141 -9.03 5.65 10.76
N VAL A 142 -8.20 5.40 9.75
CA VAL A 142 -8.60 4.90 8.43
C VAL A 142 -7.71 3.76 7.97
N TYR A 143 -8.17 3.03 6.94
CA TYR A 143 -7.30 2.21 6.11
C TYR A 143 -7.19 2.88 4.75
N LYS A 144 -5.99 3.06 4.26
CA LYS A 144 -5.69 3.43 2.88
C LYS A 144 -5.43 2.15 2.10
N VAL A 145 -6.07 1.99 0.97
CA VAL A 145 -5.92 0.81 0.11
C VAL A 145 -5.63 1.29 -1.30
N GLU A 146 -4.51 0.86 -1.86
CA GLU A 146 -4.18 1.14 -3.26
C GLU A 146 -4.58 -0.03 -4.15
N ILE A 147 -5.25 0.30 -5.26
CA ILE A 147 -5.78 -0.68 -6.20
C ILE A 147 -5.35 -0.32 -7.60
N GLY A 148 -4.56 -1.19 -8.21
CA GLY A 148 -4.21 -1.11 -9.61
C GLY A 148 -5.39 -1.50 -10.51
N LYS A 149 -5.78 -0.62 -11.43
CA LYS A 149 -6.83 -0.86 -12.42
C LYS A 149 -6.47 -0.26 -13.77
N GLY A 150 -6.39 -1.09 -14.78
CA GLY A 150 -5.86 -0.66 -16.08
C GLY A 150 -4.38 -0.31 -15.97
N ASN A 151 -4.05 0.95 -16.16
CA ASN A 151 -2.70 1.51 -16.06
C ASN A 151 -2.60 2.60 -14.99
N GLN A 152 -3.49 2.59 -14.02
CA GLN A 152 -3.55 3.59 -12.95
C GLN A 152 -3.65 2.91 -11.59
N ILE A 153 -3.10 3.56 -10.58
CA ILE A 153 -3.28 3.22 -9.18
C ILE A 153 -4.37 4.13 -8.61
N HIS A 154 -5.27 3.57 -7.85
CA HIS A 154 -6.36 4.27 -7.18
C HIS A 154 -6.23 4.11 -5.67
N LYS A 155 -6.25 5.20 -4.94
CA LYS A 155 -6.30 5.22 -3.49
C LYS A 155 -7.75 5.23 -3.00
N VAL A 156 -8.11 4.24 -2.20
CA VAL A 156 -9.43 4.09 -1.58
C VAL A 156 -9.26 4.19 -0.06
N VAL A 157 -9.93 5.17 0.55
CA VAL A 157 -9.88 5.38 2.00
C VAL A 157 -11.12 4.79 2.66
N VAL A 158 -10.90 3.90 3.62
CA VAL A 158 -11.94 3.19 4.37
C VAL A 158 -11.91 3.64 5.83
N ASP A 159 -13.00 4.19 6.32
CA ASP A 159 -13.14 4.53 7.75
C ASP A 159 -13.06 3.26 8.61
N SER A 160 -12.11 3.21 9.52
CA SER A 160 -11.83 2.00 10.30
C SER A 160 -12.87 1.69 11.37
N MET A 161 -13.73 2.64 11.71
CA MET A 161 -14.80 2.46 12.70
C MET A 161 -16.11 2.01 12.07
N THR A 162 -16.39 2.48 10.85
CA THR A 162 -17.69 2.25 10.18
C THR A 162 -17.59 1.36 8.94
N GLY A 163 -16.41 1.26 8.35
CA GLY A 163 -16.16 0.58 7.07
C GLY A 163 -16.75 1.31 5.86
N LYS A 164 -17.08 2.58 6.00
CA LYS A 164 -17.54 3.39 4.86
C LYS A 164 -16.33 3.83 4.03
N ILE A 165 -16.50 3.85 2.73
CA ILE A 165 -15.54 4.49 1.82
C ILE A 165 -15.72 5.99 1.95
N THR A 166 -14.66 6.69 2.35
CA THR A 166 -14.67 8.16 2.53
C THR A 166 -14.04 8.89 1.36
N ARG A 167 -13.14 8.23 0.64
CA ARG A 167 -12.47 8.77 -0.55
C ARG A 167 -12.16 7.63 -1.52
N SER A 168 -12.27 7.91 -2.82
CA SER A 168 -11.78 7.03 -3.89
C SER A 168 -11.35 7.91 -5.06
N GLN A 169 -10.07 7.89 -5.38
CA GLN A 169 -9.47 8.74 -6.42
C GLN A 169 -8.28 8.04 -7.06
N VAL A 170 -7.90 8.48 -8.25
CA VAL A 170 -6.61 8.09 -8.84
C VAL A 170 -5.51 8.60 -7.90
N SER A 171 -4.50 7.79 -7.63
CA SER A 171 -3.35 8.20 -6.85
C SER A 171 -2.64 9.30 -7.63
N ASP A 172 -2.77 10.53 -7.15
CA ASP A 172 -1.94 11.63 -7.64
C ASP A 172 -0.58 11.50 -6.94
N VAL A 173 0.49 11.68 -7.70
CA VAL A 173 1.82 11.85 -7.13
C VAL A 173 1.73 12.94 -6.07
N ASP A 174 2.00 12.60 -4.82
CA ASP A 174 2.07 13.58 -3.75
C ASP A 174 3.02 14.68 -4.22
N ARG A 175 2.46 15.85 -4.50
CA ARG A 175 3.25 17.05 -4.67
C ARG A 175 3.59 17.50 -3.26
N ASP A 176 4.73 17.05 -2.79
CA ASP A 176 5.38 17.70 -1.66
C ASP A 176 5.67 19.14 -2.07
N ASP A 177 4.88 20.08 -1.56
CA ASP A 177 5.11 21.52 -1.62
C ASP A 177 6.13 21.94 -0.54
#